data_f6708edd244e0d09ceeb940ab19bb958
#
_entry.id   f6708edd244e0d09ceeb940ab19bb958
#
_cell.length_a   1.000
_cell.length_b   1.000
_cell.length_c   1.000
_cell.angle_alpha   90.00
_cell.angle_beta   90.00
_cell.angle_gamma   90.00
#
_symmetry.space_group_name_H-M   'P 1'
#
loop_
_entity.id
_entity.type
_entity.pdbx_description
1 polymer ?
#
loop_
_entity_poly.entity_id
_entity_poly.type
_entity_poly.pdbx_seq_one_letter_code
_entity_poly.pdbx_strand_id
1 'polypeptide(L)'
;MRLARWLATAAATALASASLLTGTATAAPAGNTTAAPVASGAVSSEAVASEAVASGAAAVPTAPKYFLGTGYGPWNIAVEAAWNTAYGAAANEGYPAAGCKRSAGPAGNELSPGYYQVLVEIYCVPPPPPGSGQIVGVHSGKCVDVKGANTKDGTPIQLYTCNGLSAQSWKLYPDGTLRALGKCMDVQYAKTANGSLLGLNTCHGAGNQRWEKLPGGLLRSVHSGRCLDALGWNTANGARLGIWDCTPHHTNQQWQGPGLGT
;
A
#
# COMPACT_ATOMS: atom_id res chain seq x y z
N MET A 1 18.82 16.58 -8.48
CA MET A 1 18.45 17.91 -7.92
C MET A 1 17.61 17.85 -6.65
N ARG A 2 16.79 16.84 -6.38
CA ARG A 2 15.99 16.74 -5.12
C ARG A 2 16.82 16.35 -3.89
N LEU A 3 17.76 15.43 -4.00
CA LEU A 3 18.64 15.02 -2.90
C LEU A 3 19.57 16.12 -2.38
N ALA A 4 20.06 17.00 -3.23
CA ALA A 4 20.93 18.10 -2.84
C ALA A 4 20.24 19.15 -1.93
N ARG A 5 18.93 19.28 -2.01
CA ARG A 5 18.17 20.20 -1.13
C ARG A 5 17.91 19.62 0.26
N TRP A 6 17.92 18.30 0.43
CA TRP A 6 17.64 17.62 1.70
C TRP A 6 18.88 17.51 2.60
N LEU A 7 20.08 17.46 2.01
CA LEU A 7 21.33 17.43 2.79
C LEU A 7 21.56 18.69 3.64
N ALA A 8 21.00 19.83 3.22
CA ALA A 8 21.13 21.08 3.96
C ALA A 8 20.20 21.20 5.19
N THR A 9 19.08 20.47 5.20
CA THR A 9 18.09 20.53 6.29
C THR A 9 18.28 19.45 7.36
N ALA A 10 18.86 18.30 7.01
CA ALA A 10 19.08 17.22 7.98
C ALA A 10 20.21 17.51 8.99
N ALA A 11 21.13 18.43 8.68
CA ALA A 11 22.22 18.80 9.58
C ALA A 11 21.79 19.74 10.74
N ALA A 12 20.60 20.34 10.67
CA ALA A 12 20.16 21.34 11.65
C ALA A 12 19.28 20.80 12.80
N THR A 13 18.83 19.54 12.74
CA THR A 13 17.90 18.99 13.75
C THR A 13 18.47 17.89 14.66
N ALA A 14 19.77 17.59 14.58
CA ALA A 14 20.40 16.55 15.40
C ALA A 14 21.01 17.05 16.75
N LEU A 15 20.76 18.31 17.14
CA LEU A 15 21.31 18.90 18.37
C LEU A 15 20.21 19.43 19.30
N ALA A 16 19.29 18.59 19.76
CA ALA A 16 18.51 18.88 20.96
C ALA A 16 17.82 17.62 21.46
N SER A 17 18.30 17.08 22.56
CA SER A 17 17.59 16.36 23.63
C SER A 17 18.38 15.16 24.13
N ALA A 18 19.45 15.41 24.88
CA ALA A 18 19.94 14.50 25.90
C ALA A 18 19.51 15.07 27.26
N SER A 19 18.38 14.62 27.79
CA SER A 19 17.97 14.88 29.16
C SER A 19 18.38 13.70 30.02
N LEU A 20 19.37 13.92 30.86
CA LEU A 20 19.82 13.02 31.93
C LEU A 20 18.72 12.97 33.02
N LEU A 21 18.12 11.85 33.21
CA LEU A 21 17.33 11.52 34.41
C LEU A 21 18.24 10.77 35.39
N THR A 22 18.74 11.48 36.41
CA THR A 22 19.35 10.92 37.59
C THR A 22 18.25 10.49 38.55
N GLY A 23 18.02 9.19 38.67
CA GLY A 23 17.17 8.60 39.70
C GLY A 23 18.02 8.11 40.87
N THR A 24 17.88 8.73 42.05
CA THR A 24 18.49 8.31 43.30
C THR A 24 17.74 7.13 43.89
N ALA A 25 18.46 6.04 44.15
CA ALA A 25 17.95 4.90 44.91
C ALA A 25 18.01 5.19 46.39
N THR A 26 16.89 5.11 47.09
CA THR A 26 16.82 5.08 48.55
C THR A 26 16.51 3.65 49.03
N ALA A 27 17.40 3.13 49.86
CA ALA A 27 17.26 1.86 50.57
C ALA A 27 16.30 2.00 51.76
N ALA A 28 15.45 1.01 51.98
CA ALA A 28 14.63 0.85 53.19
C ALA A 28 15.15 -0.31 54.06
N PRO A 29 15.04 -0.19 55.42
CA PRO A 29 15.61 -1.16 56.30
C PRO A 29 14.70 -2.36 56.59
N ALA A 30 15.36 -3.47 56.99
CA ALA A 30 14.73 -4.71 57.43
C ALA A 30 14.12 -4.59 58.86
N GLY A 31 12.97 -5.19 59.07
CA GLY A 31 12.37 -5.35 60.37
C GLY A 31 11.63 -6.68 60.49
N ASN A 32 11.90 -7.35 61.58
CA ASN A 32 11.75 -8.76 61.92
C ASN A 32 10.41 -9.13 62.53
N THR A 33 9.97 -10.39 62.29
CA THR A 33 9.17 -11.34 63.15
C THR A 33 7.75 -11.00 63.61
N THR A 34 6.78 -11.88 63.40
CA THR A 34 6.26 -12.93 64.31
C THR A 34 5.10 -13.71 63.65
N ALA A 35 5.03 -14.99 64.03
CA ALA A 35 4.09 -15.97 63.47
C ALA A 35 2.79 -16.11 64.24
N ALA A 36 1.77 -16.62 63.52
CA ALA A 36 0.56 -17.43 63.85
C ALA A 36 -0.70 -16.70 64.35
N PRO A 37 -1.93 -17.31 64.22
CA PRO A 37 -2.29 -18.60 63.60
C PRO A 37 -3.46 -18.57 62.57
N VAL A 38 -3.66 -19.74 61.96
CA VAL A 38 -4.68 -20.15 60.96
C VAL A 38 -6.12 -19.85 61.38
N ALA A 39 -6.87 -19.26 60.43
CA ALA A 39 -8.33 -19.39 60.42
C ALA A 39 -8.78 -19.79 58.99
N SER A 40 -9.50 -20.93 58.97
CA SER A 40 -10.09 -21.50 57.77
C SER A 40 -11.23 -20.58 57.28
N GLY A 41 -11.17 -20.11 56.08
CA GLY A 41 -12.19 -19.26 55.45
C GLY A 41 -12.32 -19.59 53.97
N ALA A 42 -13.53 -19.85 53.54
CA ALA A 42 -13.97 -20.35 52.25
C ALA A 42 -13.34 -19.64 51.06
N VAL A 43 -12.85 -20.42 50.11
CA VAL A 43 -12.42 -19.97 48.75
C VAL A 43 -13.66 -19.60 47.95
N SER A 44 -13.93 -18.32 47.84
CA SER A 44 -14.74 -17.80 46.73
C SER A 44 -13.86 -17.73 45.51
N SER A 45 -14.21 -18.48 44.47
CA SER A 45 -13.61 -18.43 43.17
C SER A 45 -13.95 -17.11 42.50
N GLU A 46 -13.09 -16.11 42.69
CA GLU A 46 -13.08 -14.94 41.79
C GLU A 46 -12.48 -15.38 40.45
N ALA A 47 -13.33 -15.34 39.45
CA ALA A 47 -12.92 -15.52 38.07
C ALA A 47 -11.89 -14.43 37.72
N VAL A 48 -10.64 -14.84 37.57
CA VAL A 48 -9.59 -14.01 36.97
C VAL A 48 -10.01 -13.77 35.52
N ALA A 49 -10.61 -12.63 35.28
CA ALA A 49 -10.82 -12.15 33.93
C ALA A 49 -9.42 -12.03 33.31
N SER A 50 -9.07 -12.97 32.44
CA SER A 50 -7.90 -12.89 31.57
C SER A 50 -8.12 -11.66 30.66
N GLU A 51 -7.50 -10.55 31.03
CA GLU A 51 -7.33 -9.45 30.08
C GLU A 51 -6.57 -10.00 28.89
N ALA A 52 -7.31 -10.29 27.82
CA ALA A 52 -6.75 -10.54 26.51
C ALA A 52 -5.97 -9.27 26.13
N VAL A 53 -4.65 -9.35 26.25
CA VAL A 53 -3.75 -8.36 25.65
C VAL A 53 -4.10 -8.35 24.17
N ALA A 54 -4.87 -7.34 23.77
CA ALA A 54 -5.12 -7.07 22.37
C ALA A 54 -3.75 -6.84 21.75
N SER A 55 -3.23 -7.86 21.05
CA SER A 55 -2.07 -7.71 20.20
C SER A 55 -2.47 -6.64 19.18
N GLY A 56 -1.99 -5.41 19.39
CA GLY A 56 -2.23 -4.30 18.48
C GLY A 56 -1.60 -4.64 17.14
N ALA A 57 -2.36 -5.30 16.28
CA ALA A 57 -1.98 -5.41 14.89
C ALA A 57 -1.80 -3.99 14.39
N ALA A 58 -0.60 -3.67 13.89
CA ALA A 58 -0.33 -2.37 13.30
C ALA A 58 -1.40 -2.07 12.27
N ALA A 59 -1.98 -0.89 12.33
CA ALA A 59 -3.02 -0.49 11.37
C ALA A 59 -2.46 -0.62 9.96
N VAL A 60 -3.20 -1.30 9.08
CA VAL A 60 -2.80 -1.47 7.68
C VAL A 60 -2.71 -0.09 7.04
N PRO A 61 -1.56 0.29 6.45
CA PRO A 61 -1.40 1.59 5.82
C PRO A 61 -2.40 1.76 4.68
N THR A 62 -2.94 2.98 4.52
CA THR A 62 -3.97 3.28 3.52
C THR A 62 -3.48 4.22 2.41
N ALA A 63 -2.31 4.84 2.57
CA ALA A 63 -1.74 5.80 1.62
C ALA A 63 -0.30 5.46 1.27
N PRO A 64 0.17 5.77 0.06
CA PRO A 64 1.57 5.63 -0.30
C PRO A 64 2.48 6.54 0.53
N LYS A 65 3.71 6.05 0.83
CA LYS A 65 4.67 6.78 1.66
C LYS A 65 6.11 6.59 1.15
N TYR A 66 6.93 7.60 1.39
CA TYR A 66 8.38 7.53 1.20
C TYR A 66 9.07 7.16 2.50
N PHE A 67 10.10 6.31 2.41
CA PHE A 67 10.96 5.94 3.53
C PHE A 67 12.40 6.24 3.18
N LEU A 68 13.10 6.88 4.11
CA LEU A 68 14.51 7.16 4.02
C LEU A 68 15.29 6.08 4.77
N GLY A 69 16.40 5.63 4.19
CA GLY A 69 17.35 4.75 4.83
C GLY A 69 18.72 5.39 4.91
N THR A 70 19.41 5.16 6.03
CA THR A 70 20.77 5.62 6.27
C THR A 70 21.64 4.43 6.58
N GLY A 71 22.84 4.39 5.99
CA GLY A 71 23.86 3.39 6.27
C GLY A 71 25.23 4.03 6.47
N TYR A 72 26.08 3.37 7.24
CA TYR A 72 27.43 3.80 7.58
C TYR A 72 28.44 2.70 7.33
N GLY A 73 29.66 3.05 6.92
CA GLY A 73 30.76 2.11 6.70
C GLY A 73 31.50 2.35 5.37
N PRO A 74 32.32 1.37 4.93
CA PRO A 74 32.81 1.33 3.55
C PRO A 74 31.63 1.42 2.57
N TRP A 75 31.85 2.05 1.40
CA TRP A 75 30.76 2.44 0.49
C TRP A 75 29.72 1.34 0.23
N ASN A 76 30.15 0.13 -0.13
CA ASN A 76 29.25 -0.99 -0.43
C ASN A 76 28.44 -1.43 0.80
N ILE A 77 29.07 -1.47 1.98
CA ILE A 77 28.41 -1.81 3.25
C ILE A 77 27.39 -0.73 3.62
N ALA A 78 27.77 0.54 3.51
CA ALA A 78 26.90 1.67 3.82
C ALA A 78 25.67 1.72 2.88
N VAL A 79 25.84 1.40 1.60
CA VAL A 79 24.75 1.32 0.62
C VAL A 79 23.76 0.20 1.00
N GLU A 80 24.26 -1.00 1.31
CA GLU A 80 23.40 -2.12 1.70
C GLU A 80 22.66 -1.83 3.02
N ALA A 81 23.37 -1.32 4.03
CA ALA A 81 22.78 -0.93 5.30
C ALA A 81 21.69 0.15 5.12
N ALA A 82 21.89 1.12 4.22
CA ALA A 82 20.91 2.16 3.93
C ALA A 82 19.62 1.56 3.31
N TRP A 83 19.74 0.67 2.34
CA TRP A 83 18.57 -0.01 1.76
C TRP A 83 17.83 -0.85 2.79
N ASN A 84 18.56 -1.64 3.59
CA ASN A 84 17.98 -2.47 4.66
C ASN A 84 17.23 -1.61 5.69
N THR A 85 17.79 -0.45 6.06
CA THR A 85 17.12 0.51 6.96
C THR A 85 15.83 1.05 6.37
N ALA A 86 15.81 1.45 5.09
CA ALA A 86 14.62 1.95 4.42
C ALA A 86 13.51 0.90 4.33
N TYR A 87 13.85 -0.33 3.89
CA TYR A 87 12.89 -1.43 3.79
C TYR A 87 12.41 -1.91 5.16
N GLY A 88 13.28 -1.92 6.18
CA GLY A 88 12.90 -2.23 7.56
C GLY A 88 11.92 -1.23 8.14
N ALA A 89 12.14 0.07 7.93
CA ALA A 89 11.21 1.11 8.34
C ALA A 89 9.84 0.96 7.68
N ALA A 90 9.82 0.65 6.38
CA ALA A 90 8.59 0.39 5.64
C ALA A 90 7.84 -0.84 6.18
N ALA A 91 8.55 -1.94 6.43
CA ALA A 91 7.98 -3.17 6.97
C ALA A 91 7.36 -2.97 8.36
N ASN A 92 8.01 -2.19 9.22
CA ASN A 92 7.50 -1.86 10.56
C ASN A 92 6.19 -1.06 10.51
N GLU A 93 5.95 -0.31 9.43
CA GLU A 93 4.70 0.41 9.20
C GLU A 93 3.68 -0.39 8.34
N GLY A 94 3.95 -1.67 8.08
CA GLY A 94 3.02 -2.57 7.38
C GLY A 94 3.06 -2.48 5.85
N TYR A 95 4.10 -1.86 5.27
CA TYR A 95 4.29 -1.86 3.81
C TYR A 95 5.11 -3.09 3.40
N PRO A 96 4.56 -3.99 2.56
CA PRO A 96 5.30 -5.15 2.09
C PRO A 96 6.41 -4.73 1.13
N ALA A 97 7.55 -5.40 1.17
CA ALA A 97 8.70 -5.10 0.30
C ALA A 97 8.33 -5.12 -1.19
N ALA A 98 7.42 -6.01 -1.61
CA ALA A 98 6.90 -6.08 -2.97
C ALA A 98 6.13 -4.82 -3.42
N GLY A 99 5.60 -4.04 -2.46
CA GLY A 99 4.94 -2.76 -2.71
C GLY A 99 5.90 -1.57 -2.77
N CYS A 100 7.19 -1.79 -2.51
CA CYS A 100 8.20 -0.74 -2.44
C CYS A 100 9.12 -0.73 -3.65
N LYS A 101 9.48 0.45 -4.12
CA LYS A 101 10.49 0.64 -5.18
C LYS A 101 11.50 1.69 -4.76
N ARG A 102 12.75 1.52 -5.20
CA ARG A 102 13.79 2.52 -5.03
C ARG A 102 13.41 3.80 -5.77
N SER A 103 13.38 4.94 -5.08
CA SER A 103 12.98 6.24 -5.65
C SER A 103 14.14 7.20 -5.79
N ALA A 104 15.14 7.13 -4.87
CA ALA A 104 16.35 7.93 -4.97
C ALA A 104 17.53 7.28 -4.24
N GLY A 105 18.75 7.69 -4.62
CA GLY A 105 20.00 7.20 -4.06
C GLY A 105 20.62 6.03 -4.83
N PRO A 106 21.75 5.48 -4.36
CA PRO A 106 22.49 5.91 -3.18
C PRO A 106 23.18 7.27 -3.38
N ALA A 107 23.12 8.12 -2.36
CA ALA A 107 23.90 9.35 -2.25
C ALA A 107 24.63 9.35 -0.91
N GLY A 108 25.88 9.74 -0.87
CA GLY A 108 26.66 9.66 0.36
C GLY A 108 27.74 10.71 0.45
N ASN A 109 28.17 10.96 1.70
CA ASN A 109 29.30 11.80 2.06
C ASN A 109 30.37 10.94 2.72
N GLU A 110 31.61 11.16 2.37
CA GLU A 110 32.77 10.57 3.09
C GLU A 110 32.94 11.30 4.42
N LEU A 111 32.95 10.56 5.51
CA LEU A 111 33.14 11.09 6.88
C LEU A 111 34.59 11.00 7.32
N SER A 112 35.31 9.99 6.83
CA SER A 112 36.75 9.78 6.99
C SER A 112 37.25 8.88 5.87
N PRO A 113 38.55 8.79 5.58
CA PRO A 113 39.03 7.98 4.45
C PRO A 113 38.46 6.58 4.43
N GLY A 114 37.72 6.27 3.36
CA GLY A 114 37.07 4.97 3.15
C GLY A 114 35.81 4.71 3.98
N TYR A 115 35.33 5.68 4.76
CA TYR A 115 34.12 5.54 5.61
C TYR A 115 33.07 6.56 5.23
N TYR A 116 31.88 6.11 4.86
CA TYR A 116 30.80 6.91 4.26
C TYR A 116 29.51 6.87 5.08
N GLN A 117 28.76 7.96 5.04
CA GLN A 117 27.33 7.97 5.33
C GLN A 117 26.57 7.94 4.00
N VAL A 118 25.69 6.97 3.82
CA VAL A 118 24.89 6.82 2.61
C VAL A 118 23.41 7.00 2.93
N LEU A 119 22.72 7.74 2.07
CA LEU A 119 21.28 7.97 2.11
C LEU A 119 20.61 7.37 0.87
N VAL A 120 19.47 6.75 1.09
CA VAL A 120 18.60 6.19 0.05
C VAL A 120 17.15 6.55 0.34
N GLU A 121 16.30 6.48 -0.68
CA GLU A 121 14.85 6.65 -0.54
C GLU A 121 14.12 5.54 -1.29
N ILE A 122 13.09 4.97 -0.67
CA ILE A 122 12.13 4.08 -1.31
C ILE A 122 10.74 4.71 -1.28
N TYR A 123 9.94 4.41 -2.30
CA TYR A 123 8.53 4.74 -2.36
C TYR A 123 7.71 3.46 -2.23
N CYS A 124 6.84 3.40 -1.24
CA CYS A 124 6.01 2.24 -0.95
C CYS A 124 4.53 2.55 -1.15
N VAL A 125 3.80 1.61 -1.74
CA VAL A 125 2.33 1.62 -1.78
C VAL A 125 1.79 0.67 -0.72
N PRO A 126 0.62 0.98 -0.13
CA PRO A 126 0.02 0.10 0.88
C PRO A 126 -0.31 -1.27 0.30
N PRO A 127 -0.39 -2.32 1.14
CA PRO A 127 -0.90 -3.61 0.69
C PRO A 127 -2.33 -3.47 0.16
N PRO A 128 -2.71 -4.27 -0.83
CA PRO A 128 -4.08 -4.24 -1.33
C PRO A 128 -5.06 -4.68 -0.23
N PRO A 129 -6.27 -4.09 -0.18
CA PRO A 129 -7.28 -4.48 0.79
C PRO A 129 -7.62 -5.98 0.69
N PRO A 130 -7.98 -6.65 1.80
CA PRO A 130 -8.43 -8.03 1.77
C PRO A 130 -9.55 -8.24 0.74
N GLY A 131 -9.48 -9.33 -0.03
CA GLY A 131 -10.40 -9.62 -1.13
C GLY A 131 -10.16 -8.80 -2.40
N SER A 132 -9.02 -8.11 -2.49
CA SER A 132 -8.54 -7.58 -3.76
C SER A 132 -7.85 -8.67 -4.58
N GLY A 133 -7.86 -8.51 -5.90
CA GLY A 133 -7.18 -9.42 -6.79
C GLY A 133 -7.12 -8.90 -8.21
N GLN A 134 -6.56 -9.73 -9.06
CA GLN A 134 -6.44 -9.42 -10.49
C GLN A 134 -7.81 -9.46 -11.18
N ILE A 135 -7.96 -8.60 -12.19
CA ILE A 135 -9.03 -8.68 -13.19
C ILE A 135 -8.35 -9.01 -14.51
N VAL A 136 -8.68 -10.14 -15.07
CA VAL A 136 -8.05 -10.69 -16.28
C VAL A 136 -9.03 -10.61 -17.46
N GLY A 137 -8.59 -10.05 -18.57
CA GLY A 137 -9.36 -10.04 -19.81
C GLY A 137 -9.36 -11.41 -20.49
N VAL A 138 -10.54 -11.95 -20.77
CA VAL A 138 -10.68 -13.28 -21.41
C VAL A 138 -9.98 -13.33 -22.77
N HIS A 139 -10.11 -12.27 -23.57
CA HIS A 139 -9.47 -12.19 -24.88
C HIS A 139 -7.94 -12.12 -24.81
N SER A 140 -7.43 -11.29 -23.91
CA SER A 140 -6.00 -10.95 -23.89
C SER A 140 -5.16 -11.84 -22.98
N GLY A 141 -5.77 -12.52 -21.99
CA GLY A 141 -5.07 -13.17 -20.89
C GLY A 141 -4.25 -12.20 -20.01
N LYS A 142 -4.43 -10.90 -20.18
CA LYS A 142 -3.71 -9.87 -19.44
C LYS A 142 -4.56 -9.21 -18.36
N CYS A 143 -3.89 -8.61 -17.41
CA CYS A 143 -4.50 -7.95 -16.26
C CYS A 143 -4.84 -6.49 -16.53
N VAL A 144 -5.94 -6.02 -15.95
CA VAL A 144 -6.26 -4.62 -15.79
C VAL A 144 -5.22 -4.00 -14.85
N ASP A 145 -4.54 -2.95 -15.32
CA ASP A 145 -3.33 -2.42 -14.70
C ASP A 145 -3.36 -0.89 -14.64
N VAL A 146 -2.94 -0.33 -13.52
CA VAL A 146 -2.70 1.10 -13.38
C VAL A 146 -1.30 1.41 -13.87
N LYS A 147 -1.17 2.16 -14.96
CA LYS A 147 0.10 2.45 -15.62
C LYS A 147 1.17 2.94 -14.65
N GLY A 148 2.25 2.14 -14.52
CA GLY A 148 3.40 2.46 -13.68
C GLY A 148 3.09 2.55 -12.18
N ALA A 149 2.00 1.96 -11.70
CA ALA A 149 1.51 2.10 -10.33
C ALA A 149 1.40 3.57 -9.86
N ASN A 150 1.13 4.48 -10.80
CA ASN A 150 1.07 5.90 -10.53
C ASN A 150 -0.31 6.27 -9.97
N THR A 151 -0.34 6.92 -8.79
CA THR A 151 -1.57 7.30 -8.09
C THR A 151 -2.05 8.72 -8.42
N LYS A 152 -1.43 9.41 -9.39
CA LYS A 152 -1.90 10.73 -9.84
C LYS A 152 -3.25 10.57 -10.55
N ASP A 153 -4.18 11.50 -10.30
CA ASP A 153 -5.47 11.52 -10.99
C ASP A 153 -5.31 11.61 -12.51
N GLY A 154 -6.12 10.88 -13.24
CA GLY A 154 -6.04 10.74 -14.69
C GLY A 154 -5.01 9.69 -15.15
N THR A 155 -4.31 8.99 -14.24
CA THR A 155 -3.39 7.92 -14.63
C THR A 155 -4.10 6.87 -15.48
N PRO A 156 -3.58 6.53 -16.67
CA PRO A 156 -4.21 5.56 -17.55
C PRO A 156 -4.39 4.18 -16.92
N ILE A 157 -5.55 3.59 -17.17
CA ILE A 157 -5.79 2.17 -16.95
C ILE A 157 -5.58 1.45 -18.29
N GLN A 158 -4.85 0.34 -18.24
CA GLN A 158 -4.34 -0.37 -19.42
C GLN A 158 -4.40 -1.89 -19.22
N LEU A 159 -4.14 -2.64 -20.28
CA LEU A 159 -3.75 -4.06 -20.18
C LEU A 159 -2.24 -4.16 -19.94
N TYR A 160 -1.86 -5.08 -19.06
CA TYR A 160 -0.44 -5.43 -18.86
C TYR A 160 -0.29 -6.89 -18.47
N THR A 161 0.87 -7.48 -18.76
CA THR A 161 1.19 -8.84 -18.31
C THR A 161 0.93 -8.97 -16.82
N CYS A 162 0.19 -10.01 -16.42
CA CYS A 162 -0.15 -10.26 -15.02
C CYS A 162 1.12 -10.52 -14.20
N ASN A 163 1.34 -9.72 -13.16
CA ASN A 163 2.56 -9.75 -12.34
C ASN A 163 2.27 -9.78 -10.83
N GLY A 164 0.99 -9.73 -10.42
CA GLY A 164 0.58 -9.79 -9.02
C GLY A 164 0.89 -8.53 -8.18
N LEU A 165 1.37 -7.46 -8.80
CA LEU A 165 1.68 -6.22 -8.10
C LEU A 165 0.43 -5.40 -7.78
N SER A 166 0.56 -4.44 -6.86
CA SER A 166 -0.54 -3.60 -6.37
C SER A 166 -1.28 -2.80 -7.46
N ALA A 167 -0.58 -2.48 -8.57
CA ALA A 167 -1.20 -1.82 -9.74
C ALA A 167 -2.28 -2.67 -10.43
N GLN A 168 -2.29 -3.99 -10.19
CA GLN A 168 -3.23 -4.96 -10.74
C GLN A 168 -4.17 -5.53 -9.68
N SER A 169 -4.11 -5.01 -8.45
CA SER A 169 -4.91 -5.49 -7.34
C SER A 169 -6.16 -4.63 -7.20
N TRP A 170 -7.23 -5.09 -7.81
CA TRP A 170 -8.53 -4.43 -7.85
C TRP A 170 -9.50 -5.04 -6.84
N LYS A 171 -10.46 -4.24 -6.39
CA LYS A 171 -11.60 -4.71 -5.59
C LYS A 171 -12.87 -3.99 -6.01
N LEU A 172 -13.91 -4.75 -6.32
CA LEU A 172 -15.26 -4.23 -6.48
C LEU A 172 -15.88 -4.08 -5.09
N TYR A 173 -16.26 -2.86 -4.76
CA TYR A 173 -16.87 -2.52 -3.48
C TYR A 173 -18.42 -2.57 -3.56
N PRO A 174 -19.12 -2.72 -2.41
CA PRO A 174 -20.59 -2.73 -2.38
C PRO A 174 -21.24 -1.46 -2.92
N ASP A 175 -20.54 -0.33 -2.90
CA ASP A 175 -21.00 0.94 -3.48
C ASP A 175 -20.88 0.98 -5.03
N GLY A 176 -20.46 -0.14 -5.63
CA GLY A 176 -20.25 -0.28 -7.06
C GLY A 176 -18.92 0.28 -7.57
N THR A 177 -18.10 0.89 -6.73
CA THR A 177 -16.79 1.39 -7.17
C THR A 177 -15.77 0.27 -7.32
N LEU A 178 -14.98 0.33 -8.38
CA LEU A 178 -13.87 -0.58 -8.61
C LEU A 178 -12.56 0.13 -8.29
N ARG A 179 -11.85 -0.33 -7.24
CA ARG A 179 -10.72 0.40 -6.67
C ARG A 179 -9.41 -0.38 -6.75
N ALA A 180 -8.33 0.36 -7.01
CA ALA A 180 -6.93 -0.08 -6.87
C ALA A 180 -6.09 1.09 -6.34
N LEU A 181 -5.03 0.82 -5.59
CA LEU A 181 -4.11 1.84 -5.06
C LEU A 181 -4.83 2.96 -4.26
N GLY A 182 -5.95 2.62 -3.59
CA GLY A 182 -6.74 3.59 -2.82
C GLY A 182 -7.59 4.56 -3.66
N LYS A 183 -7.69 4.35 -4.99
CA LYS A 183 -8.44 5.20 -5.93
C LYS A 183 -9.40 4.39 -6.79
N CYS A 184 -10.28 5.07 -7.51
CA CYS A 184 -11.36 4.49 -8.30
C CYS A 184 -11.04 4.44 -9.79
N MET A 185 -11.46 3.35 -10.45
CA MET A 185 -11.57 3.28 -11.90
C MET A 185 -12.66 4.24 -12.37
N ASP A 186 -12.31 5.12 -13.27
CA ASP A 186 -13.13 6.27 -13.67
C ASP A 186 -13.21 6.34 -15.19
N VAL A 187 -14.43 6.50 -15.72
CA VAL A 187 -14.61 6.91 -17.12
C VAL A 187 -14.28 8.39 -17.19
N GLN A 188 -13.12 8.71 -17.77
CA GLN A 188 -12.56 10.05 -17.74
C GLN A 188 -13.53 11.12 -18.25
N TYR A 189 -13.62 12.21 -17.49
CA TYR A 189 -14.51 13.35 -17.78
C TYR A 189 -15.99 12.98 -17.86
N ALA A 190 -16.40 11.88 -17.21
CA ALA A 190 -17.76 11.34 -17.26
C ALA A 190 -18.32 11.22 -18.71
N LYS A 191 -17.45 10.93 -19.68
CA LYS A 191 -17.86 10.73 -21.09
C LYS A 191 -18.67 9.45 -21.22
N THR A 192 -19.64 9.48 -22.16
CA THR A 192 -20.53 8.35 -22.42
C THR A 192 -20.34 7.71 -23.79
N ALA A 193 -19.54 8.31 -24.68
CA ALA A 193 -19.34 7.80 -26.03
C ALA A 193 -18.49 6.54 -26.07
N ASN A 194 -18.70 5.68 -27.08
CA ASN A 194 -17.81 4.57 -27.40
C ASN A 194 -16.37 5.05 -27.53
N GLY A 195 -15.40 4.31 -26.98
CA GLY A 195 -13.99 4.66 -26.99
C GLY A 195 -13.58 5.65 -25.89
N SER A 196 -14.50 6.10 -25.01
CA SER A 196 -14.13 6.93 -23.87
C SER A 196 -13.18 6.18 -22.95
N LEU A 197 -12.05 6.80 -22.61
CA LEU A 197 -10.93 6.16 -21.92
C LEU A 197 -11.15 6.07 -20.42
N LEU A 198 -10.48 5.10 -19.80
CA LEU A 198 -10.45 4.93 -18.36
C LEU A 198 -9.19 5.54 -17.75
N GLY A 199 -9.34 6.09 -16.56
CA GLY A 199 -8.27 6.58 -15.71
C GLY A 199 -8.50 6.20 -14.26
N LEU A 200 -7.42 6.26 -13.48
CA LEU A 200 -7.48 6.16 -12.03
C LEU A 200 -7.70 7.56 -11.47
N ASN A 201 -8.75 7.75 -10.65
CA ASN A 201 -9.06 9.05 -10.05
C ASN A 201 -9.41 8.92 -8.57
N THR A 202 -9.28 10.03 -7.84
CA THR A 202 -9.80 10.11 -6.48
C THR A 202 -11.27 9.71 -6.47
N CYS A 203 -11.66 8.84 -5.51
CA CYS A 203 -13.03 8.36 -5.43
C CYS A 203 -13.97 9.48 -4.99
N HIS A 204 -14.99 9.75 -5.77
CA HIS A 204 -16.06 10.73 -5.49
C HIS A 204 -17.47 10.14 -5.58
N GLY A 205 -17.58 8.84 -5.94
CA GLY A 205 -18.82 8.07 -5.91
C GLY A 205 -19.87 8.42 -6.98
N ALA A 206 -19.55 9.25 -7.97
CA ALA A 206 -20.44 9.50 -9.09
C ALA A 206 -20.55 8.28 -10.02
N GLY A 207 -21.56 8.27 -10.88
CA GLY A 207 -21.90 7.12 -11.74
C GLY A 207 -20.78 6.67 -12.67
N ASN A 208 -19.89 7.58 -13.11
CA ASN A 208 -18.76 7.27 -13.97
C ASN A 208 -17.62 6.50 -13.25
N GLN A 209 -17.73 6.32 -11.93
CA GLN A 209 -16.87 5.46 -11.11
C GLN A 209 -17.58 4.21 -10.61
N ARG A 210 -18.87 4.03 -10.94
CA ARG A 210 -19.64 2.87 -10.52
C ARG A 210 -19.79 1.87 -11.65
N TRP A 211 -19.62 0.61 -11.29
CA TRP A 211 -19.59 -0.52 -12.20
C TRP A 211 -20.54 -1.60 -11.71
N GLU A 212 -21.27 -2.18 -12.62
CA GLU A 212 -22.14 -3.32 -12.39
C GLU A 212 -21.57 -4.55 -13.08
N LYS A 213 -21.54 -5.65 -12.36
CA LYS A 213 -21.17 -6.95 -12.91
C LYS A 213 -22.39 -7.56 -13.59
N LEU A 214 -22.28 -7.86 -14.87
CA LEU A 214 -23.32 -8.52 -15.64
C LEU A 214 -22.94 -9.99 -15.95
N PRO A 215 -23.92 -10.85 -16.29
CA PRO A 215 -23.65 -12.21 -16.76
C PRO A 215 -22.63 -12.22 -17.91
N GLY A 216 -21.83 -13.29 -17.99
CA GLY A 216 -20.80 -13.43 -19.02
C GLY A 216 -19.52 -12.63 -18.74
N GLY A 217 -19.35 -12.10 -17.54
CA GLY A 217 -18.13 -11.39 -17.14
C GLY A 217 -18.06 -9.94 -17.65
N LEU A 218 -19.16 -9.36 -18.07
CA LEU A 218 -19.21 -7.97 -18.46
C LEU A 218 -19.20 -7.04 -17.23
N LEU A 219 -18.53 -5.91 -17.36
CA LEU A 219 -18.54 -4.82 -16.37
C LEU A 219 -19.15 -3.57 -17.02
N ARG A 220 -20.35 -3.21 -16.60
CA ARG A 220 -21.10 -2.07 -17.14
C ARG A 220 -20.89 -0.81 -16.28
N SER A 221 -20.54 0.30 -16.90
CA SER A 221 -20.54 1.61 -16.26
C SER A 221 -21.99 2.07 -16.01
N VAL A 222 -22.31 2.41 -14.77
CA VAL A 222 -23.64 2.87 -14.36
C VAL A 222 -24.01 4.18 -15.06
N HIS A 223 -23.03 5.06 -15.29
CA HIS A 223 -23.27 6.36 -15.92
C HIS A 223 -23.57 6.26 -17.40
N SER A 224 -22.81 5.47 -18.14
CA SER A 224 -22.93 5.42 -19.61
C SER A 224 -23.79 4.28 -20.13
N GLY A 225 -24.04 3.26 -19.29
CA GLY A 225 -24.65 2.00 -19.71
C GLY A 225 -23.74 1.13 -20.59
N ARG A 226 -22.50 1.53 -20.85
CA ARG A 226 -21.54 0.83 -21.70
C ARG A 226 -20.60 -0.06 -20.87
N CYS A 227 -20.02 -1.04 -21.54
CA CYS A 227 -19.18 -2.06 -20.93
C CYS A 227 -17.68 -1.72 -21.01
N LEU A 228 -16.93 -2.14 -20.00
CA LEU A 228 -15.48 -2.13 -20.02
C LEU A 228 -14.96 -2.92 -21.22
N ASP A 229 -14.08 -2.31 -21.99
CA ASP A 229 -13.62 -2.82 -23.29
C ASP A 229 -12.11 -2.68 -23.44
N ALA A 230 -11.45 -3.74 -23.90
CA ALA A 230 -10.09 -3.65 -24.41
C ALA A 230 -10.15 -3.11 -25.84
N LEU A 231 -10.01 -1.79 -25.96
CA LEU A 231 -10.29 -1.05 -27.18
C LEU A 231 -9.53 -1.59 -28.39
N GLY A 232 -10.27 -1.76 -29.48
CA GLY A 232 -9.70 -2.22 -30.75
C GLY A 232 -9.19 -3.67 -30.72
N TRP A 233 -9.65 -4.48 -29.76
CA TRP A 233 -9.21 -5.86 -29.58
C TRP A 233 -7.68 -5.97 -29.32
N ASN A 234 -7.08 -4.90 -28.86
CA ASN A 234 -5.63 -4.83 -28.64
C ASN A 234 -5.22 -5.62 -27.39
N THR A 235 -4.32 -6.59 -27.58
CA THR A 235 -3.78 -7.44 -26.49
C THR A 235 -2.38 -7.04 -26.03
N ALA A 236 -1.78 -5.99 -26.57
CA ALA A 236 -0.43 -5.55 -26.22
C ALA A 236 -0.36 -4.99 -24.79
N ASN A 237 0.82 -5.06 -24.17
CA ASN A 237 1.08 -4.30 -22.95
C ASN A 237 0.96 -2.81 -23.23
N GLY A 238 0.23 -2.09 -22.37
CA GLY A 238 -0.07 -0.68 -22.56
C GLY A 238 -1.33 -0.41 -23.38
N ALA A 239 -2.03 -1.45 -23.89
CA ALA A 239 -3.31 -1.29 -24.58
C ALA A 239 -4.32 -0.60 -23.66
N ARG A 240 -4.96 0.45 -24.19
CA ARG A 240 -5.87 1.29 -23.41
C ARG A 240 -7.21 0.59 -23.21
N LEU A 241 -7.75 0.76 -22.01
CA LEU A 241 -9.10 0.35 -21.67
C LEU A 241 -10.04 1.55 -21.79
N GLY A 242 -11.26 1.26 -22.20
CA GLY A 242 -12.31 2.25 -22.33
C GLY A 242 -13.68 1.62 -22.16
N ILE A 243 -14.71 2.33 -22.59
CA ILE A 243 -16.09 1.85 -22.62
C ILE A 243 -16.56 1.73 -24.06
N TRP A 244 -17.39 0.72 -24.32
CA TRP A 244 -18.03 0.47 -25.61
C TRP A 244 -19.42 -0.12 -25.40
N ASP A 245 -20.28 -0.07 -26.43
CA ASP A 245 -21.59 -0.72 -26.39
C ASP A 245 -21.44 -2.17 -25.95
N CYS A 246 -22.26 -2.61 -25.00
CA CYS A 246 -22.15 -3.96 -24.44
C CYS A 246 -22.50 -5.01 -25.48
N THR A 247 -21.55 -5.91 -25.74
CA THR A 247 -21.74 -7.03 -26.67
C THR A 247 -21.39 -8.33 -25.95
N PRO A 248 -22.38 -9.12 -25.50
CA PRO A 248 -22.17 -10.26 -24.59
C PRO A 248 -21.21 -11.33 -25.09
N HIS A 249 -21.04 -11.48 -26.40
CA HIS A 249 -20.18 -12.49 -27.01
C HIS A 249 -18.77 -11.96 -27.37
N HIS A 250 -18.48 -10.69 -27.15
CA HIS A 250 -17.18 -10.12 -27.43
C HIS A 250 -16.22 -10.36 -26.24
N THR A 251 -15.25 -11.24 -26.43
CA THR A 251 -14.31 -11.64 -25.39
C THR A 251 -13.38 -10.51 -24.92
N ASN A 252 -13.22 -9.44 -25.72
CA ASN A 252 -12.50 -8.21 -25.32
C ASN A 252 -13.26 -7.35 -24.29
N GLN A 253 -14.54 -7.71 -24.00
CA GLN A 253 -15.36 -7.12 -22.95
C GLN A 253 -15.62 -8.07 -21.79
N GLN A 254 -15.09 -9.30 -21.85
CA GLN A 254 -15.26 -10.31 -20.80
C GLN A 254 -14.07 -10.31 -19.84
N TRP A 255 -14.40 -10.22 -18.57
CA TRP A 255 -13.44 -10.07 -17.47
C TRP A 255 -13.70 -11.09 -16.38
N GLN A 256 -12.64 -11.61 -15.79
CA GLN A 256 -12.71 -12.61 -14.72
C GLN A 256 -11.64 -12.36 -13.66
N GLY A 257 -11.82 -12.96 -12.50
CA GLY A 257 -10.82 -12.97 -11.44
C GLY A 257 -11.28 -12.44 -10.10
N PRO A 258 -10.47 -12.66 -9.06
CA PRO A 258 -10.85 -12.37 -7.68
C PRO A 258 -11.10 -10.87 -7.41
N GLY A 259 -10.58 -9.96 -8.22
CA GLY A 259 -10.88 -8.52 -8.13
C GLY A 259 -12.35 -8.18 -8.33
N LEU A 260 -13.13 -9.09 -8.88
CA LEU A 260 -14.57 -8.95 -9.11
C LEU A 260 -15.43 -9.64 -8.04
N GLY A 261 -14.82 -10.15 -6.96
CA GLY A 261 -15.54 -10.78 -5.87
C GLY A 261 -16.14 -12.14 -6.25
N THR A 262 -15.45 -12.90 -7.08
CA THR A 262 -15.83 -14.29 -7.44
C THR A 262 -15.00 -15.29 -6.69
#